data_c02376b4553efa4954fcc179cf27f3ac
#
_entry.id   c02376b4553efa4954fcc179cf27f3ac
#
_cell.length_a   1.000
_cell.length_b   1.000
_cell.length_c   1.000
_cell.angle_alpha   90.00
_cell.angle_beta   90.00
_cell.angle_gamma   90.00
#
_symmetry.space_group_name_H-M   'P 1'
#
loop_
_entity.id
_entity.type
_entity.pdbx_description
1 polymer ?
#
loop_
_entity_poly.entity_id
_entity_poly.type
_entity_poly.pdbx_seq_one_letter_code
_entity_poly.pdbx_strand_id
1 'polypeptide(L)'
;MNVTVFEAINITKKYRNTLALNQVSMSVMQGDIYGFIGENGAGKTTMIRLLTGLAEPTTGKIALFGESNKKLAKQRERIGCIIESPSLYLDMTAYENLEVQRLQRGIPGKGCIDNALALVGLKDTGKKKAKDFSLGMRQRLALAIALLGNPEFLVLDLSLIHI
;
A
#
# COMPACT_ATOMS: atom_id res chain seq x y z
N MET A 1 11.56 -21.14 9.64
CA MET A 1 12.47 -20.27 8.83
C MET A 1 11.73 -18.96 8.61
N ASN A 2 12.35 -17.81 8.97
CA ASN A 2 11.74 -16.51 8.70
C ASN A 2 11.79 -16.23 7.19
N VAL A 3 10.64 -15.99 6.58
CA VAL A 3 10.53 -15.68 5.15
C VAL A 3 10.70 -14.18 4.96
N THR A 4 11.64 -13.76 4.10
CA THR A 4 11.78 -12.35 3.72
C THR A 4 10.66 -11.98 2.74
N VAL A 5 9.85 -10.98 3.11
CA VAL A 5 8.75 -10.48 2.27
C VAL A 5 9.18 -9.31 1.39
N PHE A 6 10.12 -8.49 1.86
CA PHE A 6 10.70 -7.39 1.09
C PHE A 6 12.21 -7.28 1.36
N GLU A 7 12.98 -7.09 0.31
CA GLU A 7 14.41 -6.83 0.38
C GLU A 7 14.80 -5.75 -0.62
N ALA A 8 15.55 -4.77 -0.15
CA ALA A 8 16.21 -3.75 -0.94
C ALA A 8 17.72 -3.88 -0.76
N ILE A 9 18.49 -3.97 -1.85
CA ILE A 9 19.92 -4.16 -1.83
C ILE A 9 20.59 -3.00 -2.58
N ASN A 10 21.33 -2.17 -1.84
CA ASN A 10 22.12 -1.03 -2.36
C ASN A 10 21.28 -0.12 -3.28
N ILE A 11 20.03 0.17 -2.89
CA ILE A 11 19.12 0.97 -3.68
C ILE A 11 19.58 2.42 -3.74
N THR A 12 19.80 2.89 -4.94
CA THR A 12 19.99 4.32 -5.23
C THR A 12 18.84 4.79 -6.13
N LYS A 13 18.25 5.93 -5.78
CA LYS A 13 17.26 6.62 -6.64
C LYS A 13 17.62 8.07 -6.81
N LYS A 14 17.83 8.46 -8.07
CA LYS A 14 18.12 9.84 -8.48
C LYS A 14 16.99 10.35 -9.38
N TYR A 15 16.44 11.49 -9.05
CA TYR A 15 15.48 12.24 -9.87
C TYR A 15 16.18 13.48 -10.41
N ARG A 16 16.50 13.51 -11.70
CA ARG A 16 17.29 14.59 -12.33
C ARG A 16 18.54 14.91 -11.47
N ASN A 17 18.51 16.02 -10.72
CA ASN A 17 19.62 16.49 -9.90
C ASN A 17 19.50 16.13 -8.41
N THR A 18 18.39 15.51 -7.98
CA THR A 18 18.12 15.18 -6.59
C THR A 18 18.41 13.71 -6.33
N LEU A 19 19.29 13.41 -5.38
CA LEU A 19 19.56 12.07 -4.89
C LEU A 19 18.55 11.78 -3.76
N ALA A 20 17.51 11.02 -4.07
CA ALA A 20 16.42 10.72 -3.12
C ALA A 20 16.75 9.53 -2.20
N LEU A 21 17.50 8.55 -2.70
CA LEU A 21 18.02 7.41 -1.93
C LEU A 21 19.47 7.16 -2.36
N ASN A 22 20.34 6.87 -1.40
CA ASN A 22 21.75 6.61 -1.65
C ASN A 22 22.18 5.28 -1.00
N GLN A 23 22.35 4.23 -1.82
CA GLN A 23 22.82 2.90 -1.43
C GLN A 23 22.09 2.30 -0.22
N VAL A 24 20.77 2.50 -0.14
CA VAL A 24 19.96 2.01 0.99
C VAL A 24 19.75 0.51 0.85
N SER A 25 20.04 -0.22 1.94
CA SER A 25 19.72 -1.65 2.05
C SER A 25 18.83 -1.88 3.27
N MET A 26 17.77 -2.69 3.10
CA MET A 26 16.86 -3.05 4.18
C MET A 26 16.12 -4.35 3.85
N SER A 27 15.62 -5.02 4.86
CA SER A 27 14.80 -6.21 4.73
C SER A 27 13.64 -6.19 5.71
N VAL A 28 12.51 -6.80 5.31
CA VAL A 28 11.32 -6.97 6.14
C VAL A 28 10.95 -8.45 6.10
N MET A 29 10.77 -9.05 7.27
CA MET A 29 10.40 -10.46 7.40
C MET A 29 8.90 -10.64 7.54
N GLN A 30 8.42 -11.82 7.27
CA GLN A 30 7.03 -12.18 7.54
C GLN A 30 6.72 -12.07 9.03
N GLY A 31 5.64 -11.37 9.36
CA GLY A 31 5.22 -11.10 10.75
C GLY A 31 5.82 -9.86 11.37
N ASP A 32 6.76 -9.17 10.70
CA ASP A 32 7.31 -7.91 11.18
C ASP A 32 6.27 -6.77 11.13
N ILE A 33 6.36 -5.88 12.11
CA ILE A 33 5.81 -4.52 12.05
C ILE A 33 6.99 -3.57 11.91
N TYR A 34 7.27 -3.16 10.68
CA TYR A 34 8.43 -2.34 10.35
C TYR A 34 8.07 -0.86 10.26
N GLY A 35 8.59 -0.04 11.18
CA GLY A 35 8.44 1.41 11.20
C GLY A 35 9.51 2.11 10.37
N PHE A 36 9.10 2.83 9.33
CA PHE A 36 10.01 3.61 8.47
C PHE A 36 9.97 5.09 8.89
N ILE A 37 10.86 5.48 9.78
CA ILE A 37 10.88 6.80 10.43
C ILE A 37 12.01 7.65 9.85
N GLY A 38 11.77 8.95 9.71
CA GLY A 38 12.76 9.92 9.22
C GLY A 38 12.12 11.28 8.93
N GLU A 39 12.94 12.29 8.74
CA GLU A 39 12.50 13.65 8.41
C GLU A 39 11.76 13.73 7.06
N ASN A 40 11.06 14.83 6.82
CA ASN A 40 10.48 15.11 5.50
C ASN A 40 11.59 15.23 4.46
N GLY A 41 11.42 14.55 3.33
CA GLY A 41 12.46 14.49 2.30
C GLY A 41 13.50 13.37 2.50
N ALA A 42 13.49 12.61 3.59
CA ALA A 42 14.42 11.50 3.84
C ALA A 42 14.29 10.29 2.88
N GLY A 43 13.42 10.35 1.88
CA GLY A 43 13.25 9.29 0.89
C GLY A 43 12.23 8.21 1.23
N LYS A 44 11.46 8.35 2.35
CA LYS A 44 10.46 7.36 2.78
C LYS A 44 9.46 7.02 1.67
N THR A 45 8.75 8.02 1.17
CA THR A 45 7.78 7.84 0.06
C THR A 45 8.45 7.35 -1.22
N THR A 46 9.71 7.74 -1.47
CA THR A 46 10.49 7.21 -2.61
C THR A 46 10.70 5.70 -2.47
N MET A 47 11.10 5.21 -1.30
CA MET A 47 11.27 3.77 -1.06
C MET A 47 9.93 3.02 -1.23
N ILE A 48 8.83 3.57 -0.70
CA ILE A 48 7.48 3.01 -0.86
C ILE A 48 7.10 2.93 -2.36
N ARG A 49 7.35 3.99 -3.14
CA ARG A 49 7.09 4.00 -4.58
C ARG A 49 7.91 2.96 -5.34
N LEU A 50 9.16 2.72 -4.94
CA LEU A 50 10.00 1.68 -5.54
C LEU A 50 9.47 0.28 -5.21
N LEU A 51 9.10 0.03 -3.97
CA LEU A 51 8.53 -1.24 -3.51
C LEU A 51 7.23 -1.57 -4.27
N THR A 52 6.34 -0.59 -4.38
CA THR A 52 5.03 -0.75 -5.04
C THR A 52 5.09 -0.71 -6.57
N GLY A 53 6.25 -0.38 -7.15
CA GLY A 53 6.46 -0.32 -8.60
C GLY A 53 5.96 0.95 -9.27
N LEU A 54 5.65 1.99 -8.50
CA LEU A 54 5.34 3.32 -9.03
C LEU A 54 6.60 4.07 -9.49
N ALA A 55 7.78 3.56 -9.14
CA ALA A 55 9.08 4.03 -9.64
C ALA A 55 10.04 2.84 -9.73
N GLU A 56 11.08 3.00 -10.57
CA GLU A 56 12.18 2.04 -10.68
C GLU A 56 13.44 2.60 -10.01
N PRO A 57 14.29 1.78 -9.38
CA PRO A 57 15.57 2.22 -8.84
C PRO A 57 16.51 2.66 -9.96
N THR A 58 17.40 3.63 -9.67
CA THR A 58 18.50 3.99 -10.60
C THR A 58 19.55 2.89 -10.58
N THR A 59 19.91 2.38 -9.41
CA THR A 59 20.79 1.22 -9.22
C THR A 59 20.32 0.42 -8.00
N GLY A 60 20.85 -0.79 -7.86
CA GLY A 60 20.47 -1.72 -6.80
C GLY A 60 19.37 -2.70 -7.23
N LYS A 61 18.90 -3.52 -6.31
CA LYS A 61 17.90 -4.57 -6.58
C LYS A 61 16.83 -4.60 -5.52
N ILE A 62 15.61 -4.89 -5.95
CA ILE A 62 14.45 -5.16 -5.08
C ILE A 62 14.04 -6.61 -5.27
N ALA A 63 13.72 -7.26 -4.16
CA ALA A 63 13.06 -8.55 -4.15
C ALA A 63 11.78 -8.48 -3.30
N LEU A 64 10.75 -9.18 -3.75
CA LEU A 64 9.47 -9.35 -3.05
C LEU A 64 9.20 -10.86 -2.95
N PHE A 65 8.98 -11.34 -1.73
CA PHE A 65 8.72 -12.76 -1.47
C PHE A 65 9.78 -13.69 -2.11
N GLY A 66 11.05 -13.26 -2.07
CA GLY A 66 12.19 -13.97 -2.66
C GLY A 66 12.34 -13.85 -4.18
N GLU A 67 11.42 -13.16 -4.86
CA GLU A 67 11.45 -12.99 -6.32
C GLU A 67 11.88 -11.57 -6.72
N SER A 68 12.55 -11.44 -7.86
CA SER A 68 13.07 -10.18 -8.39
C SER A 68 12.81 -10.02 -9.89
N ASN A 69 13.17 -8.87 -10.46
CA ASN A 69 13.08 -8.59 -11.88
C ASN A 69 11.65 -8.75 -12.47
N LYS A 70 11.51 -9.49 -13.58
CA LYS A 70 10.24 -9.67 -14.30
C LYS A 70 9.12 -10.27 -13.45
N LYS A 71 9.43 -10.97 -12.36
CA LYS A 71 8.45 -11.58 -11.48
C LYS A 71 7.86 -10.61 -10.45
N LEU A 72 8.47 -9.42 -10.26
CA LEU A 72 8.02 -8.43 -9.28
C LEU A 72 6.57 -7.99 -9.50
N ALA A 73 6.14 -7.82 -10.75
CA ALA A 73 4.78 -7.39 -11.06
C ALA A 73 3.74 -8.34 -10.43
N LYS A 74 3.92 -9.65 -10.58
CA LYS A 74 3.05 -10.67 -9.98
C LYS A 74 3.13 -10.67 -8.44
N GLN A 75 4.31 -10.45 -7.86
CA GLN A 75 4.44 -10.40 -6.41
C GLN A 75 3.77 -9.16 -5.81
N ARG A 76 3.69 -8.05 -6.54
CA ARG A 76 3.00 -6.84 -6.12
C ARG A 76 1.48 -7.02 -5.97
N GLU A 77 0.87 -7.99 -6.64
CA GLU A 77 -0.55 -8.35 -6.46
C GLU A 77 -0.86 -8.84 -5.03
N ARG A 78 0.17 -9.31 -4.30
CA ARG A 78 0.08 -9.78 -2.91
C ARG A 78 0.22 -8.65 -1.88
N ILE A 79 0.40 -7.40 -2.36
CA ILE A 79 0.63 -6.22 -1.51
C ILE A 79 -0.63 -5.38 -1.45
N GLY A 80 -1.08 -5.02 -0.25
CA GLY A 80 -2.02 -3.93 -0.03
C GLY A 80 -1.25 -2.65 0.27
N CYS A 81 -1.63 -1.52 -0.33
CA CYS A 81 -0.92 -0.28 -0.05
C CYS A 81 -1.85 0.93 0.05
N ILE A 82 -1.44 1.89 0.89
CA ILE A 82 -1.94 3.26 0.92
C ILE A 82 -0.72 4.16 0.73
N ILE A 83 -0.71 4.93 -0.36
CA ILE A 83 0.35 5.87 -0.67
C ILE A 83 -0.29 7.23 -0.88
N GLU A 84 0.12 8.21 -0.08
CA GLU A 84 -0.46 9.55 -0.11
C GLU A 84 -1.97 9.55 0.21
N SER A 85 -2.74 10.47 -0.39
CA SER A 85 -4.18 10.55 -0.16
C SER A 85 -4.91 9.43 -0.91
N PRO A 86 -5.80 8.68 -0.25
CA PRO A 86 -6.56 7.63 -0.91
C PRO A 86 -7.47 8.21 -1.99
N SER A 87 -7.37 7.66 -3.20
CA SER A 87 -8.29 7.98 -4.30
C SER A 87 -9.63 7.30 -4.07
N LEU A 88 -10.57 8.01 -3.45
CA LEU A 88 -11.92 7.54 -3.21
C LEU A 88 -12.90 8.12 -4.23
N TYR A 89 -13.83 7.31 -4.69
CA TYR A 89 -14.99 7.76 -5.45
C TYR A 89 -15.99 8.38 -4.48
N LEU A 90 -15.96 9.72 -4.38
CA LEU A 90 -16.70 10.46 -3.35
C LEU A 90 -18.22 10.32 -3.48
N ASP A 91 -18.75 10.13 -4.68
CA ASP A 91 -20.17 9.94 -4.94
C ASP A 91 -20.64 8.49 -4.82
N MET A 92 -19.75 7.58 -4.42
CA MET A 92 -20.04 6.18 -4.17
C MET A 92 -20.08 5.89 -2.66
N THR A 93 -20.81 4.85 -2.28
CA THR A 93 -20.80 4.27 -0.93
C THR A 93 -19.47 3.59 -0.62
N ALA A 94 -19.26 3.19 0.64
CA ALA A 94 -18.08 2.38 1.00
C ALA A 94 -18.06 1.05 0.23
N TYR A 95 -19.21 0.37 0.15
CA TYR A 95 -19.31 -0.89 -0.60
C TYR A 95 -18.98 -0.72 -2.08
N GLU A 96 -19.55 0.28 -2.75
CA GLU A 96 -19.30 0.55 -4.17
C GLU A 96 -17.82 0.90 -4.44
N ASN A 97 -17.16 1.68 -3.56
CA ASN A 97 -15.73 1.93 -3.65
C ASN A 97 -14.89 0.63 -3.63
N LEU A 98 -15.21 -0.27 -2.70
CA LEU A 98 -14.52 -1.57 -2.64
C LEU A 98 -14.86 -2.46 -3.83
N GLU A 99 -16.11 -2.45 -4.31
CA GLU A 99 -16.51 -3.24 -5.48
C GLU A 99 -15.75 -2.84 -6.74
N VAL A 100 -15.57 -1.53 -6.97
CA VAL A 100 -14.72 -1.04 -8.09
C VAL A 100 -13.30 -1.58 -7.97
N GLN A 101 -12.69 -1.49 -6.77
CA GLN A 101 -11.34 -1.98 -6.53
C GLN A 101 -11.23 -3.50 -6.69
N ARG A 102 -12.23 -4.24 -6.22
CA ARG A 102 -12.32 -5.69 -6.38
C ARG A 102 -12.32 -6.09 -7.86
N LEU A 103 -13.16 -5.43 -8.65
CA LEU A 103 -13.26 -5.69 -10.11
C LEU A 103 -11.95 -5.35 -10.83
N GLN A 104 -11.35 -4.20 -10.54
CA GLN A 104 -10.07 -3.77 -11.14
C GLN A 104 -8.92 -4.73 -10.84
N ARG A 105 -8.91 -5.34 -9.64
CA ARG A 105 -7.88 -6.30 -9.24
C ARG A 105 -8.22 -7.75 -9.63
N GLY A 106 -9.37 -8.00 -10.23
CA GLY A 106 -9.82 -9.35 -10.58
C GLY A 106 -10.06 -10.27 -9.38
N ILE A 107 -10.36 -9.72 -8.19
CA ILE A 107 -10.58 -10.51 -6.97
C ILE A 107 -11.95 -11.21 -7.08
N PRO A 108 -12.00 -12.55 -6.99
CA PRO A 108 -13.26 -13.28 -7.13
C PRO A 108 -14.15 -13.14 -5.90
N GLY A 109 -15.48 -13.21 -6.13
CA GLY A 109 -16.49 -13.17 -5.06
C GLY A 109 -16.63 -11.80 -4.43
N LYS A 110 -17.70 -11.62 -3.65
CA LYS A 110 -18.03 -10.35 -2.97
C LYS A 110 -17.80 -10.38 -1.45
N GLY A 111 -17.64 -11.55 -0.86
CA GLY A 111 -17.47 -11.70 0.58
C GLY A 111 -16.24 -10.97 1.15
N CYS A 112 -15.21 -10.74 0.33
CA CYS A 112 -14.04 -9.96 0.74
C CYS A 112 -14.39 -8.49 1.07
N ILE A 113 -15.44 -7.92 0.45
CA ILE A 113 -15.89 -6.55 0.70
C ILE A 113 -16.50 -6.45 2.11
N ASP A 114 -17.42 -7.35 2.44
CA ASP A 114 -18.07 -7.35 3.76
C ASP A 114 -17.06 -7.57 4.87
N ASN A 115 -16.08 -8.47 4.66
CA ASN A 115 -14.99 -8.70 5.60
C ASN A 115 -14.12 -7.46 5.79
N ALA A 116 -13.71 -6.80 4.70
CA ALA A 116 -12.90 -5.59 4.77
C ALA A 116 -13.64 -4.44 5.47
N LEU A 117 -14.93 -4.23 5.16
CA LEU A 117 -15.75 -3.22 5.81
C LEU A 117 -15.95 -3.51 7.31
N ALA A 118 -16.13 -4.77 7.68
CA ALA A 118 -16.25 -5.17 9.08
C ALA A 118 -14.97 -4.89 9.87
N LEU A 119 -13.80 -5.25 9.30
CA LEU A 119 -12.48 -5.02 9.92
C LEU A 119 -12.23 -3.55 10.27
N VAL A 120 -12.69 -2.62 9.41
CA VAL A 120 -12.47 -1.19 9.62
C VAL A 120 -13.66 -0.48 10.30
N GLY A 121 -14.71 -1.21 10.70
CA GLY A 121 -15.89 -0.65 11.36
C GLY A 121 -16.73 0.26 10.46
N LEU A 122 -16.86 -0.07 9.17
CA LEU A 122 -17.67 0.67 8.19
C LEU A 122 -18.82 -0.16 7.62
N LYS A 123 -19.09 -1.35 8.16
CA LYS A 123 -20.14 -2.26 7.67
C LYS A 123 -21.52 -1.61 7.68
N ASP A 124 -21.82 -0.83 8.72
CA ASP A 124 -23.16 -0.25 8.95
C ASP A 124 -23.33 1.14 8.31
N THR A 125 -22.45 1.55 7.40
CA THR A 125 -22.58 2.86 6.73
C THR A 125 -23.66 2.89 5.65
N GLY A 126 -24.14 1.72 5.20
CA GLY A 126 -25.27 1.57 4.29
C GLY A 126 -25.13 2.39 3.01
N LYS A 127 -26.13 3.24 2.74
CA LYS A 127 -26.19 4.10 1.54
C LYS A 127 -25.42 5.41 1.66
N LYS A 128 -24.74 5.68 2.80
CA LYS A 128 -23.98 6.92 3.00
C LYS A 128 -22.80 6.99 2.03
N LYS A 129 -22.68 8.10 1.31
CA LYS A 129 -21.64 8.31 0.31
C LYS A 129 -20.31 8.73 0.95
N ALA A 130 -19.20 8.41 0.32
CA ALA A 130 -17.86 8.73 0.83
C ALA A 130 -17.61 10.24 0.98
N LYS A 131 -18.27 11.11 0.20
CA LYS A 131 -18.21 12.55 0.40
C LYS A 131 -18.74 13.01 1.77
N ASP A 132 -19.71 12.29 2.33
CA ASP A 132 -20.32 12.60 3.62
C ASP A 132 -19.58 11.93 4.81
N PHE A 133 -18.47 11.23 4.54
CA PHE A 133 -17.63 10.62 5.55
C PHE A 133 -16.74 11.66 6.23
N SER A 134 -16.55 11.50 7.54
CA SER A 134 -15.49 12.21 8.26
C SER A 134 -14.10 11.83 7.72
N LEU A 135 -13.08 12.61 8.01
CA LEU A 135 -11.69 12.28 7.64
C LEU A 135 -11.31 10.87 8.11
N GLY A 136 -11.60 10.53 9.37
CA GLY A 136 -11.32 9.20 9.91
C GLY A 136 -12.10 8.07 9.21
N MET A 137 -13.34 8.32 8.77
CA MET A 137 -14.07 7.32 7.97
C MET A 137 -13.45 7.13 6.59
N ARG A 138 -12.97 8.20 5.95
CA ARG A 138 -12.26 8.11 4.67
C ARG A 138 -10.95 7.35 4.80
N GLN A 139 -10.19 7.59 5.88
CA GLN A 139 -8.95 6.84 6.17
C GLN A 139 -9.26 5.35 6.41
N ARG A 140 -10.30 5.04 7.16
CA ARG A 140 -10.75 3.63 7.36
C ARG A 140 -11.19 2.98 6.06
N LEU A 141 -11.88 3.72 5.18
CA LEU A 141 -12.25 3.21 3.86
C LEU A 141 -11.00 2.93 3.00
N ALA A 142 -9.99 3.80 3.03
CA ALA A 142 -8.71 3.57 2.36
C ALA A 142 -8.01 2.31 2.89
N LEU A 143 -8.03 2.11 4.21
CA LEU A 143 -7.49 0.90 4.83
C LEU A 143 -8.26 -0.35 4.38
N ALA A 144 -9.59 -0.30 4.29
CA ALA A 144 -10.40 -1.40 3.77
C ALA A 144 -10.01 -1.75 2.32
N ILE A 145 -9.76 -0.74 1.48
CA ILE A 145 -9.28 -0.94 0.10
C ILE A 145 -7.90 -1.61 0.09
N ALA A 146 -6.99 -1.20 0.96
CA ALA A 146 -5.67 -1.82 1.05
C ALA A 146 -5.75 -3.28 1.53
N LEU A 147 -6.66 -3.59 2.44
CA LEU A 147 -6.89 -4.94 2.97
C LEU A 147 -7.68 -5.86 2.03
N LEU A 148 -8.27 -5.31 0.96
CA LEU A 148 -9.11 -6.05 0.04
C LEU A 148 -8.32 -7.18 -0.65
N GLY A 149 -8.87 -8.40 -0.61
CA GLY A 149 -8.20 -9.58 -1.14
C GLY A 149 -7.18 -10.24 -0.19
N ASN A 150 -7.14 -9.79 1.06
CA ASN A 150 -6.28 -10.35 2.11
C ASN A 150 -4.79 -10.36 1.74
N PRO A 151 -4.16 -9.18 1.56
CA PRO A 151 -2.75 -9.09 1.16
C PRO A 151 -1.83 -9.71 2.20
N GLU A 152 -0.72 -10.29 1.73
CA GLU A 152 0.30 -10.89 2.59
C GLU A 152 1.30 -9.85 3.14
N PHE A 153 1.36 -8.68 2.50
CA PHE A 153 2.18 -7.56 2.93
C PHE A 153 1.40 -6.25 2.81
N LEU A 154 1.37 -5.47 3.88
CA LEU A 154 0.66 -4.19 3.93
C LEU A 154 1.67 -3.04 4.04
N VAL A 155 1.53 -2.05 3.15
CA VAL A 155 2.41 -0.86 3.10
C VAL A 155 1.56 0.38 3.29
N LEU A 156 1.79 1.11 4.38
CA LEU A 156 1.02 2.29 4.73
C LEU A 156 1.94 3.52 4.81
N ASP A 157 1.71 4.50 3.93
CA ASP A 157 2.32 5.82 4.08
C ASP A 157 1.43 6.68 4.98
N LEU A 158 1.80 6.72 6.26
CA LEU A 158 1.07 7.45 7.30
C LEU A 158 1.51 8.91 7.42
N SER A 159 2.33 9.42 6.52
CA SER A 159 2.88 10.78 6.56
C SER A 159 1.81 11.88 6.49
N LEU A 160 0.57 11.53 6.19
CA LEU A 160 -0.59 12.43 6.09
C LEU A 160 -1.51 12.35 7.32
N ILE A 161 -1.20 11.53 8.31
CA ILE A 161 -1.95 11.54 9.58
C ILE A 161 -1.37 12.68 10.42
N HIS A 162 -1.87 13.89 10.23
CA HIS A 162 -1.73 14.93 11.25
C HIS A 162 -2.63 14.53 12.41
N ILE A 163 -1.97 14.09 13.48
CA ILE A 163 -2.59 13.96 14.81
C ILE A 163 -2.76 15.37 15.38
#